data_ab4bd4cd7daea27761d8b38013312c69
#
_entry.id   ab4bd4cd7daea27761d8b38013312c69
#
_cell.length_a   1.000
_cell.length_b   1.000
_cell.length_c   1.000
_cell.angle_alpha   90.00
_cell.angle_beta   90.00
_cell.angle_gamma   90.00
#
_symmetry.space_group_name_H-M   'P 1'
#
loop_
_entity.id
_entity.type
_entity.pdbx_description
1 polymer ?
#
loop_
_entity_poly.entity_id
_entity_poly.type
_entity_poly.pdbx_seq_one_letter_code
_entity_poly.pdbx_strand_id
1 'polypeptide(L)'
;MGLFNSKQFGKSSYIAIGAIIGILVGTTVSLFRLFLGKTLEGVVTVYSYLQESPQWLPVWIVFSMIMAVILGQIVKSEPDIKGSGIPQVELQLQGKMDMNWWSVCWKKFVAGFISIGSGLLLGREGPSIQLGASVAQGVAEGLKSNRVQKNIFISSGAGAGLAAAFNAPIAGLMFVLEEVHHTFSPLVALTTLTAAIVSNFVSLNIFGARPSLNLGNDQIFPMSHYGYVILLGIVLGLFGWVYHHYTLQLPTIYGKLFPFIPNYYYCMVAFIAIIPLGLWNPHVLGGGGEMILELLHENHTVQFLAFLFILRLFYSMLSYGTGLPGGIFLPILSLGALLGLVYAEVLIQFFGVDPSLRVSFVFFAMAGYFSAIGKAPLTALLLVTEMVGGLNQLMPLGICTLTAYIVADYLKMGPIYEILAERLDSEHPHETKGKRTTFEVPVMVESPLVGKMIRDIPWPKDIVIATVRRGAKEEITRGDTIMRPGDILIVVCDEGLVGERFETMTQLSKGLPFS
;
A
#
# COMPACT_ATOMS: atom_id res chain seq x y z
N MET A 1 2.32 -26.41 -32.84
CA MET A 1 1.29 -27.36 -32.34
C MET A 1 1.58 -27.52 -30.82
N GLY A 2 0.83 -26.86 -29.96
CA GLY A 2 1.11 -26.74 -28.50
C GLY A 2 0.28 -25.64 -27.82
N LEU A 3 -0.78 -25.23 -28.47
CA LEU A 3 -1.76 -24.25 -27.94
C LEU A 3 -2.90 -25.04 -27.26
N PHE A 4 -3.20 -24.68 -26.01
CA PHE A 4 -4.32 -25.14 -25.19
C PHE A 4 -4.11 -26.45 -24.39
N ASN A 5 -3.19 -26.39 -23.42
CA ASN A 5 -3.35 -27.19 -22.22
C ASN A 5 -3.25 -26.30 -20.96
N SER A 6 -3.95 -25.17 -20.94
CA SER A 6 -4.20 -24.43 -19.71
C SER A 6 -5.26 -25.22 -18.94
N LYS A 7 -4.89 -25.83 -17.81
CA LYS A 7 -5.85 -26.39 -16.85
C LYS A 7 -6.85 -25.27 -16.53
N GLN A 8 -8.08 -25.38 -17.03
CA GLN A 8 -9.16 -24.51 -16.58
C GLN A 8 -9.47 -24.89 -15.13
N PHE A 9 -9.02 -24.05 -14.19
CA PHE A 9 -9.35 -24.23 -12.79
C PHE A 9 -10.84 -23.91 -12.57
N GLY A 10 -11.57 -24.78 -11.91
CA GLY A 10 -12.90 -24.45 -11.38
C GLY A 10 -12.79 -23.47 -10.19
N LYS A 11 -13.88 -22.79 -9.83
CA LYS A 11 -13.92 -21.85 -8.68
C LYS A 11 -13.38 -22.46 -7.38
N SER A 12 -13.65 -23.73 -7.12
CA SER A 12 -13.14 -24.48 -5.96
C SER A 12 -11.62 -24.60 -5.94
N SER A 13 -10.99 -24.73 -7.13
CA SER A 13 -9.53 -24.76 -7.24
C SER A 13 -8.89 -23.41 -6.87
N TYR A 14 -9.52 -22.30 -7.25
CA TYR A 14 -9.06 -20.96 -6.86
C TYR A 14 -9.13 -20.74 -5.34
N ILE A 15 -10.20 -21.24 -4.68
CA ILE A 15 -10.32 -21.22 -3.22
C ILE A 15 -9.19 -22.05 -2.58
N ALA A 16 -8.97 -23.28 -3.05
CA ALA A 16 -7.92 -24.14 -2.51
C ALA A 16 -6.52 -23.54 -2.68
N ILE A 17 -6.22 -23.00 -3.86
CA ILE A 17 -4.93 -22.32 -4.12
C ILE A 17 -4.83 -21.05 -3.29
N GLY A 18 -5.90 -20.26 -3.16
CA GLY A 18 -5.97 -19.10 -2.27
C GLY A 18 -5.64 -19.46 -0.82
N ALA A 19 -6.15 -20.58 -0.32
CA ALA A 19 -5.83 -21.07 1.02
C ALA A 19 -4.33 -21.44 1.16
N ILE A 20 -3.76 -22.12 0.17
CA ILE A 20 -2.31 -22.45 0.16
C ILE A 20 -1.47 -21.17 0.16
N ILE A 21 -1.82 -20.20 -0.71
CA ILE A 21 -1.16 -18.88 -0.74
C ILE A 21 -1.29 -18.22 0.63
N GLY A 22 -2.48 -18.24 1.25
CA GLY A 22 -2.73 -17.67 2.56
C GLY A 22 -1.83 -18.27 3.65
N ILE A 23 -1.65 -19.59 3.68
CA ILE A 23 -0.73 -20.25 4.64
C ILE A 23 0.71 -19.78 4.44
N LEU A 24 1.20 -19.83 3.20
CA LEU A 24 2.59 -19.49 2.90
C LEU A 24 2.88 -18.01 3.16
N VAL A 25 2.01 -17.13 2.70
CA VAL A 25 2.13 -15.67 2.90
C VAL A 25 1.97 -15.33 4.39
N GLY A 26 0.97 -15.91 5.06
CA GLY A 26 0.75 -15.69 6.50
C GLY A 26 1.97 -16.09 7.32
N THR A 27 2.61 -17.21 7.00
CA THR A 27 3.85 -17.66 7.65
C THR A 27 5.00 -16.69 7.36
N THR A 28 5.24 -16.34 6.10
CA THR A 28 6.35 -15.46 5.69
C THR A 28 6.23 -14.06 6.32
N VAL A 29 5.04 -13.46 6.24
CA VAL A 29 4.80 -12.11 6.78
C VAL A 29 4.80 -12.12 8.32
N SER A 30 4.28 -13.15 8.95
CA SER A 30 4.32 -13.26 10.42
C SER A 30 5.75 -13.41 10.94
N LEU A 31 6.58 -14.21 10.27
CA LEU A 31 8.01 -14.29 10.60
C LEU A 31 8.70 -12.93 10.41
N PHE A 32 8.41 -12.23 9.30
CA PHE A 32 8.93 -10.89 9.06
C PHE A 32 8.55 -9.92 10.18
N ARG A 33 7.27 -9.90 10.61
CA ARG A 33 6.78 -9.09 11.73
C ARG A 33 7.49 -9.43 13.05
N LEU A 34 7.67 -10.72 13.33
CA LEU A 34 8.30 -11.20 14.57
C LEU A 34 9.76 -10.76 14.65
N PHE A 35 10.53 -10.97 13.57
CA PHE A 35 11.93 -10.54 13.53
C PHE A 35 12.04 -9.01 13.62
N LEU A 36 11.18 -8.29 12.90
CA LEU A 36 11.17 -6.83 12.91
C LEU A 36 10.86 -6.28 14.30
N GLY A 37 9.83 -6.82 14.99
CA GLY A 37 9.49 -6.39 16.36
C GLY A 37 10.63 -6.62 17.32
N LYS A 38 11.23 -7.82 17.33
CA LYS A 38 12.37 -8.12 18.21
C LYS A 38 13.60 -7.24 17.94
N THR A 39 13.86 -6.90 16.68
CA THR A 39 14.98 -6.02 16.34
C THR A 39 14.71 -4.60 16.79
N LEU A 40 13.50 -4.10 16.59
CA LEU A 40 13.12 -2.75 17.04
C LEU A 40 13.21 -2.65 18.58
N GLU A 41 12.69 -3.64 19.31
CA GLU A 41 12.85 -3.73 20.78
C GLU A 41 14.34 -3.71 21.20
N GLY A 42 15.18 -4.47 20.49
CA GLY A 42 16.63 -4.46 20.70
C GLY A 42 17.25 -3.09 20.44
N VAL A 43 16.84 -2.40 19.38
CA VAL A 43 17.32 -1.06 19.04
C VAL A 43 16.87 -0.04 20.09
N VAL A 44 15.63 -0.09 20.56
CA VAL A 44 15.12 0.74 21.67
C VAL A 44 15.95 0.51 22.93
N THR A 45 16.24 -0.74 23.27
CA THR A 45 17.09 -1.08 24.44
C THR A 45 18.51 -0.52 24.30
N VAL A 46 19.10 -0.61 23.08
CA VAL A 46 20.42 -0.03 22.83
C VAL A 46 20.42 1.48 22.99
N TYR A 47 19.41 2.19 22.48
CA TYR A 47 19.31 3.63 22.66
C TYR A 47 19.13 4.02 24.14
N SER A 48 18.32 3.30 24.89
CA SER A 48 18.18 3.50 26.34
C SER A 48 19.52 3.31 27.07
N TYR A 49 20.29 2.28 26.67
CA TYR A 49 21.65 2.07 27.22
C TYR A 49 22.62 3.21 26.84
N LEU A 50 22.54 3.71 25.60
CA LEU A 50 23.37 4.81 25.11
C LEU A 50 23.08 6.15 25.82
N GLN A 51 21.84 6.36 26.28
CA GLN A 51 21.48 7.52 27.12
C GLN A 51 22.23 7.50 28.44
N GLU A 52 22.39 6.32 29.06
CA GLU A 52 23.13 6.14 30.30
C GLU A 52 24.65 6.08 30.10
N SER A 53 25.09 5.57 28.94
CA SER A 53 26.51 5.32 28.63
C SER A 53 26.92 5.89 27.26
N PRO A 54 27.03 7.24 27.12
CA PRO A 54 27.32 7.90 25.84
C PRO A 54 28.65 7.52 25.19
N GLN A 55 29.59 6.98 25.94
CA GLN A 55 30.91 6.53 25.46
C GLN A 55 30.82 5.47 24.36
N TRP A 56 29.69 4.72 24.26
CA TRP A 56 29.45 3.70 23.24
C TRP A 56 28.85 4.26 21.97
N LEU A 57 28.48 5.55 21.93
CA LEU A 57 27.90 6.19 20.77
C LEU A 57 28.74 6.05 19.48
N PRO A 58 30.09 6.21 19.50
CA PRO A 58 30.90 6.01 18.31
C PRO A 58 30.80 4.59 17.76
N VAL A 59 30.74 3.60 18.63
CA VAL A 59 30.57 2.18 18.22
C VAL A 59 29.22 1.97 17.54
N TRP A 60 28.16 2.56 18.09
CA TRP A 60 26.82 2.51 17.50
C TRP A 60 26.74 3.19 16.13
N ILE A 61 27.40 4.36 15.98
CA ILE A 61 27.50 5.06 14.69
C ILE A 61 28.19 4.18 13.66
N VAL A 62 29.35 3.57 13.99
CA VAL A 62 30.08 2.69 13.08
C VAL A 62 29.21 1.47 12.70
N PHE A 63 28.56 0.84 13.66
CA PHE A 63 27.65 -0.27 13.42
C PHE A 63 26.50 0.12 12.47
N SER A 64 25.84 1.24 12.73
CA SER A 64 24.75 1.79 11.91
C SER A 64 25.23 2.06 10.48
N MET A 65 26.44 2.60 10.30
CA MET A 65 27.03 2.84 8.99
C MET A 65 27.34 1.55 8.24
N ILE A 66 27.82 0.51 8.93
CA ILE A 66 28.03 -0.82 8.31
C ILE A 66 26.69 -1.38 7.83
N MET A 67 25.63 -1.29 8.64
CA MET A 67 24.29 -1.73 8.25
C MET A 67 23.77 -0.95 7.05
N ALA A 68 23.98 0.36 7.00
CA ALA A 68 23.60 1.19 5.86
C ALA A 68 24.34 0.79 4.57
N VAL A 69 25.65 0.47 4.64
CA VAL A 69 26.42 0.00 3.49
C VAL A 69 25.91 -1.36 3.00
N ILE A 70 25.64 -2.30 3.91
CA ILE A 70 25.08 -3.62 3.57
C ILE A 70 23.73 -3.43 2.85
N LEU A 71 22.84 -2.60 3.39
CA LEU A 71 21.56 -2.28 2.76
C LEU A 71 21.72 -1.67 1.38
N GLY A 72 22.62 -0.70 1.23
CA GLY A 72 22.93 -0.10 -0.06
C GLY A 72 23.36 -1.12 -1.11
N GLN A 73 24.18 -2.11 -0.74
CA GLN A 73 24.61 -3.19 -1.63
C GLN A 73 23.45 -4.14 -1.99
N ILE A 74 22.56 -4.47 -1.04
CA ILE A 74 21.39 -5.32 -1.31
C ILE A 74 20.46 -4.59 -2.28
N VAL A 75 20.15 -3.31 -2.05
CA VAL A 75 19.30 -2.48 -2.93
C VAL A 75 19.92 -2.31 -4.31
N LYS A 76 21.25 -2.14 -4.38
CA LYS A 76 21.97 -2.08 -5.66
C LYS A 76 21.86 -3.39 -6.44
N SER A 77 21.91 -4.54 -5.75
CA SER A 77 21.83 -5.87 -6.38
C SER A 77 20.42 -6.26 -6.82
N GLU A 78 19.39 -5.59 -6.31
CA GLU A 78 17.97 -5.83 -6.60
C GLU A 78 17.18 -4.53 -6.47
N PRO A 79 17.12 -3.72 -7.53
CA PRO A 79 16.41 -2.44 -7.50
C PRO A 79 14.90 -2.58 -7.23
N ASP A 80 14.31 -3.74 -7.55
CA ASP A 80 12.87 -3.98 -7.41
C ASP A 80 12.39 -4.06 -5.97
N ILE A 81 13.31 -4.09 -4.99
CA ILE A 81 12.97 -4.05 -3.56
C ILE A 81 12.89 -2.63 -2.99
N LYS A 82 13.15 -1.58 -3.77
CA LYS A 82 13.13 -0.18 -3.28
C LYS A 82 11.76 0.23 -2.76
N GLY A 83 11.77 1.11 -1.76
CA GLY A 83 10.58 1.76 -1.21
C GLY A 83 9.55 0.76 -0.65
N SER A 84 8.27 1.08 -0.81
CA SER A 84 7.18 0.26 -0.26
C SER A 84 7.05 -1.11 -0.94
N GLY A 85 7.25 -1.18 -2.24
CA GLY A 85 7.01 -2.39 -3.04
C GLY A 85 5.59 -2.46 -3.64
N ILE A 86 4.67 -1.60 -3.22
CA ILE A 86 3.31 -1.52 -3.79
C ILE A 86 3.38 -1.09 -5.26
N PRO A 87 4.10 -0.01 -5.65
CA PRO A 87 4.25 0.39 -7.05
C PRO A 87 4.79 -0.72 -7.94
N GLN A 88 5.76 -1.52 -7.46
CA GLN A 88 6.30 -2.65 -8.20
C GLN A 88 5.27 -3.75 -8.45
N VAL A 89 4.44 -4.06 -7.44
CA VAL A 89 3.35 -5.03 -7.57
C VAL A 89 2.30 -4.54 -8.57
N GLU A 90 1.94 -3.26 -8.55
CA GLU A 90 1.03 -2.66 -9.53
C GLU A 90 1.57 -2.77 -10.95
N LEU A 91 2.82 -2.36 -11.19
CA LEU A 91 3.47 -2.47 -12.50
C LEU A 91 3.56 -3.93 -12.98
N GLN A 92 3.82 -4.87 -12.06
CA GLN A 92 3.85 -6.29 -12.39
C GLN A 92 2.48 -6.80 -12.85
N LEU A 93 1.41 -6.40 -12.18
CA LEU A 93 0.04 -6.79 -12.53
C LEU A 93 -0.44 -6.14 -13.83
N GLN A 94 0.01 -4.91 -14.11
CA GLN A 94 -0.17 -4.25 -15.39
C GLN A 94 0.67 -4.89 -16.51
N GLY A 95 1.67 -5.72 -16.17
CA GLY A 95 2.59 -6.36 -17.11
C GLY A 95 3.70 -5.43 -17.61
N LYS A 96 3.91 -4.33 -16.93
CA LYS A 96 4.99 -3.37 -17.19
C LYS A 96 6.29 -3.75 -16.50
N MET A 97 6.26 -4.70 -15.55
CA MET A 97 7.44 -5.18 -14.81
C MET A 97 7.39 -6.70 -14.66
N ASP A 98 8.53 -7.36 -14.79
CA ASP A 98 8.69 -8.79 -14.51
C ASP A 98 9.75 -8.98 -13.43
N MET A 99 9.33 -9.40 -12.23
CA MET A 99 10.20 -9.54 -11.07
C MET A 99 10.58 -11.01 -10.85
N ASN A 100 11.84 -11.23 -10.47
CA ASN A 100 12.25 -12.53 -9.97
C ASN A 100 11.72 -12.72 -8.54
N TRP A 101 10.64 -13.49 -8.39
CA TRP A 101 9.94 -13.67 -7.12
C TRP A 101 10.84 -14.11 -5.97
N TRP A 102 11.79 -15.02 -6.23
CA TRP A 102 12.69 -15.53 -5.20
C TRP A 102 13.70 -14.48 -4.75
N SER A 103 14.35 -13.80 -5.71
CA SER A 103 15.33 -12.74 -5.43
C SER A 103 14.68 -11.59 -4.67
N VAL A 104 13.52 -11.14 -5.13
CA VAL A 104 12.76 -10.06 -4.48
C VAL A 104 12.29 -10.49 -3.09
N CYS A 105 11.74 -11.70 -2.94
CA CYS A 105 11.20 -12.18 -1.68
C CYS A 105 12.27 -12.16 -0.55
N TRP A 106 13.39 -12.85 -0.73
CA TRP A 106 14.38 -12.94 0.33
C TRP A 106 15.12 -11.61 0.58
N LYS A 107 15.44 -10.85 -0.50
CA LYS A 107 16.13 -9.57 -0.35
C LYS A 107 15.22 -8.51 0.29
N LYS A 108 13.93 -8.48 -0.09
CA LYS A 108 12.94 -7.59 0.56
C LYS A 108 12.77 -7.94 2.03
N PHE A 109 12.74 -9.24 2.36
CA PHE A 109 12.66 -9.71 3.74
C PHE A 109 13.86 -9.22 4.56
N VAL A 110 15.09 -9.49 4.10
CA VAL A 110 16.32 -9.12 4.81
C VAL A 110 16.51 -7.61 4.87
N ALA A 111 16.37 -6.94 3.74
CA ALA A 111 16.58 -5.50 3.68
C ALA A 111 15.48 -4.71 4.42
N GLY A 112 14.22 -5.15 4.34
CA GLY A 112 13.12 -4.57 5.10
C GLY A 112 13.29 -4.76 6.61
N PHE A 113 13.72 -5.94 7.03
CA PHE A 113 14.06 -6.25 8.41
C PHE A 113 15.16 -5.32 8.95
N ILE A 114 16.26 -5.12 8.20
CA ILE A 114 17.34 -4.24 8.63
C ILE A 114 16.89 -2.78 8.61
N SER A 115 16.23 -2.30 7.55
CA SER A 115 15.86 -0.89 7.41
C SER A 115 14.83 -0.44 8.47
N ILE A 116 13.73 -1.17 8.61
CA ILE A 116 12.66 -0.81 9.54
C ILE A 116 13.07 -1.15 10.98
N GLY A 117 13.71 -2.32 11.17
CA GLY A 117 14.20 -2.76 12.48
C GLY A 117 15.28 -1.86 13.08
N SER A 118 16.04 -1.12 12.27
CA SER A 118 16.99 -0.11 12.75
C SER A 118 16.33 1.14 13.36
N GLY A 119 15.02 1.19 13.40
CA GLY A 119 14.26 2.31 13.97
C GLY A 119 13.92 3.42 12.99
N LEU A 120 14.24 3.28 11.69
CA LEU A 120 13.80 4.25 10.67
C LEU A 120 12.27 4.36 10.65
N LEU A 121 11.77 5.56 10.40
CA LEU A 121 10.33 5.84 10.41
C LEU A 121 9.65 5.34 9.11
N LEU A 122 9.69 4.04 8.92
CA LEU A 122 9.17 3.31 7.78
C LEU A 122 8.11 2.29 8.22
N GLY A 123 7.12 2.06 7.37
CA GLY A 123 6.08 1.06 7.58
C GLY A 123 6.47 -0.31 7.02
N ARG A 124 6.00 -1.36 7.68
CA ARG A 124 6.22 -2.76 7.29
C ARG A 124 5.21 -3.29 6.26
N GLU A 125 4.13 -2.58 6.04
CA GLU A 125 2.96 -3.04 5.29
C GLU A 125 3.28 -3.17 3.80
N GLY A 126 3.89 -2.15 3.21
CA GLY A 126 4.34 -2.20 1.82
C GLY A 126 5.26 -3.39 1.54
N PRO A 127 6.34 -3.59 2.32
CA PRO A 127 7.14 -4.81 2.25
C PRO A 127 6.33 -6.10 2.40
N SER A 128 5.35 -6.16 3.31
CA SER A 128 4.49 -7.33 3.50
C SER A 128 3.62 -7.64 2.27
N ILE A 129 3.11 -6.60 1.60
CA ILE A 129 2.36 -6.72 0.35
C ILE A 129 3.26 -7.30 -0.75
N GLN A 130 4.47 -6.78 -0.92
CA GLN A 130 5.41 -7.27 -1.93
C GLN A 130 5.92 -8.68 -1.61
N LEU A 131 6.18 -9.01 -0.35
CA LEU A 131 6.50 -10.37 0.09
C LEU A 131 5.37 -11.35 -0.25
N GLY A 132 4.13 -10.97 0.07
CA GLY A 132 2.95 -11.77 -0.25
C GLY A 132 2.77 -11.98 -1.75
N ALA A 133 2.91 -10.93 -2.55
CA ALA A 133 2.87 -10.99 -4.01
C ALA A 133 3.96 -11.90 -4.58
N SER A 134 5.20 -11.79 -4.08
CA SER A 134 6.33 -12.62 -4.51
C SER A 134 6.13 -14.10 -4.18
N VAL A 135 5.67 -14.42 -2.96
CA VAL A 135 5.37 -15.82 -2.56
C VAL A 135 4.27 -16.40 -3.46
N ALA A 136 3.21 -15.64 -3.72
CA ALA A 136 2.11 -16.08 -4.58
C ALA A 136 2.53 -16.24 -6.05
N GLN A 137 3.47 -15.40 -6.52
CA GLN A 137 4.10 -15.57 -7.84
C GLN A 137 4.85 -16.91 -7.90
N GLY A 138 5.63 -17.25 -6.87
CA GLY A 138 6.33 -18.54 -6.79
C GLY A 138 5.36 -19.74 -6.84
N VAL A 139 4.21 -19.65 -6.16
CA VAL A 139 3.14 -20.65 -6.25
C VAL A 139 2.59 -20.74 -7.68
N ALA A 140 2.29 -19.60 -8.32
CA ALA A 140 1.76 -19.54 -9.67
C ALA A 140 2.72 -20.17 -10.70
N GLU A 141 4.02 -19.89 -10.58
CA GLU A 141 5.06 -20.46 -11.45
C GLU A 141 5.24 -21.97 -11.21
N GLY A 142 5.22 -22.41 -9.96
CA GLY A 142 5.23 -23.83 -9.63
C GLY A 142 4.04 -24.62 -10.20
N LEU A 143 2.88 -24.00 -10.25
CA LEU A 143 1.66 -24.56 -10.86
C LEU A 143 1.64 -24.43 -12.39
N LYS A 144 2.62 -23.77 -13.01
CA LYS A 144 2.67 -23.43 -14.43
C LYS A 144 1.39 -22.72 -14.89
N SER A 145 0.94 -21.78 -14.07
CA SER A 145 -0.29 -20.99 -14.31
C SER A 145 -0.14 -20.11 -15.56
N ASN A 146 -1.24 -19.86 -16.26
CA ASN A 146 -1.25 -18.85 -17.31
C ASN A 146 -1.19 -17.44 -16.72
N ARG A 147 -1.00 -16.41 -17.56
CA ARG A 147 -0.82 -15.02 -17.13
C ARG A 147 -2.00 -14.51 -16.29
N VAL A 148 -3.24 -14.78 -16.72
CA VAL A 148 -4.43 -14.34 -15.98
C VAL A 148 -4.47 -14.97 -14.58
N GLN A 149 -4.21 -16.27 -14.49
CA GLN A 149 -4.14 -17.00 -13.22
C GLN A 149 -3.00 -16.47 -12.34
N LYS A 150 -1.82 -16.22 -12.94
CA LYS A 150 -0.65 -15.65 -12.23
C LYS A 150 -1.02 -14.30 -11.61
N ASN A 151 -1.67 -13.41 -12.35
CA ASN A 151 -2.10 -12.11 -11.85
C ASN A 151 -3.10 -12.24 -10.69
N ILE A 152 -4.10 -13.14 -10.79
CA ILE A 152 -5.06 -13.40 -9.70
C ILE A 152 -4.32 -13.87 -8.44
N PHE A 153 -3.35 -14.77 -8.57
CA PHE A 153 -2.61 -15.30 -7.43
C PHE A 153 -1.69 -14.24 -6.81
N ILE A 154 -0.97 -13.45 -7.63
CA ILE A 154 -0.13 -12.34 -7.15
C ILE A 154 -0.98 -11.33 -6.36
N SER A 155 -2.13 -10.93 -6.90
CA SER A 155 -3.07 -10.04 -6.21
C SER A 155 -3.57 -10.63 -4.89
N SER A 156 -3.90 -11.94 -4.90
CA SER A 156 -4.34 -12.63 -3.68
C SER A 156 -3.23 -12.67 -2.63
N GLY A 157 -1.97 -12.86 -3.06
CA GLY A 157 -0.82 -12.79 -2.18
C GLY A 157 -0.57 -11.39 -1.60
N ALA A 158 -0.75 -10.35 -2.42
CA ALA A 158 -0.63 -8.96 -1.97
C ALA A 158 -1.66 -8.64 -0.86
N GLY A 159 -2.94 -8.98 -1.08
CA GLY A 159 -4.00 -8.82 -0.07
C GLY A 159 -3.78 -9.66 1.18
N ALA A 160 -3.30 -10.91 1.03
CA ALA A 160 -2.94 -11.77 2.15
C ALA A 160 -1.76 -11.21 2.97
N GLY A 161 -0.80 -10.56 2.29
CA GLY A 161 0.33 -9.88 2.92
C GLY A 161 -0.12 -8.71 3.81
N LEU A 162 -1.03 -7.88 3.31
CA LEU A 162 -1.63 -6.79 4.08
C LEU A 162 -2.44 -7.32 5.26
N ALA A 163 -3.25 -8.37 5.03
CA ALA A 163 -4.06 -9.01 6.06
C ALA A 163 -3.22 -9.53 7.24
N ALA A 164 -2.10 -10.22 6.97
CA ALA A 164 -1.20 -10.69 8.02
C ALA A 164 -0.44 -9.56 8.72
N ALA A 165 -0.16 -8.44 8.00
CA ALA A 165 0.54 -7.30 8.58
C ALA A 165 -0.28 -6.56 9.63
N PHE A 166 -1.61 -6.46 9.44
CA PHE A 166 -2.51 -5.66 10.28
C PHE A 166 -3.57 -6.45 11.04
N ASN A 167 -3.67 -7.75 10.85
CA ASN A 167 -4.80 -8.58 11.30
C ASN A 167 -6.13 -8.09 10.70
N ALA A 168 -6.13 -7.71 9.41
CA ALA A 168 -7.22 -7.04 8.72
C ALA A 168 -7.54 -7.70 7.37
N PRO A 169 -8.24 -8.85 7.35
CA PRO A 169 -8.50 -9.62 6.13
C PRO A 169 -9.44 -8.93 5.14
N ILE A 170 -10.45 -8.19 5.61
CA ILE A 170 -11.39 -7.48 4.73
C ILE A 170 -10.68 -6.26 4.10
N ALA A 171 -9.87 -5.56 4.88
CA ALA A 171 -9.05 -4.47 4.35
C ALA A 171 -8.02 -4.98 3.32
N GLY A 172 -7.43 -6.16 3.52
CA GLY A 172 -6.54 -6.80 2.54
C GLY A 172 -7.23 -7.10 1.22
N LEU A 173 -8.50 -7.53 1.25
CA LEU A 173 -9.33 -7.69 0.06
C LEU A 173 -9.60 -6.35 -0.61
N MET A 174 -10.07 -5.36 0.18
CA MET A 174 -10.44 -4.05 -0.38
C MET A 174 -9.26 -3.30 -0.97
N PHE A 175 -8.08 -3.39 -0.37
CA PHE A 175 -6.84 -2.86 -0.92
C PHE A 175 -6.58 -3.40 -2.34
N VAL A 176 -6.75 -4.70 -2.55
CA VAL A 176 -6.55 -5.30 -3.88
C VAL A 176 -7.59 -4.79 -4.88
N LEU A 177 -8.85 -4.63 -4.48
CA LEU A 177 -9.91 -4.21 -5.39
C LEU A 177 -9.89 -2.70 -5.69
N GLU A 178 -9.60 -1.88 -4.68
CA GLU A 178 -9.66 -0.42 -4.75
C GLU A 178 -8.35 0.20 -5.23
N GLU A 179 -7.20 -0.25 -4.70
CA GLU A 179 -5.90 0.37 -4.95
C GLU A 179 -5.13 -0.33 -6.08
N VAL A 180 -5.22 -1.66 -6.18
CA VAL A 180 -4.37 -2.42 -7.11
C VAL A 180 -5.05 -2.68 -8.45
N HIS A 181 -6.34 -3.03 -8.45
CA HIS A 181 -7.08 -3.37 -9.66
C HIS A 181 -8.00 -2.26 -10.16
N HIS A 182 -8.45 -1.35 -9.29
CA HIS A 182 -9.46 -0.31 -9.56
C HIS A 182 -10.76 -0.86 -10.19
N THR A 183 -10.95 -2.20 -10.15
CA THR A 183 -12.10 -2.91 -10.72
C THR A 183 -12.49 -4.09 -9.86
N PHE A 184 -13.79 -4.42 -9.84
CA PHE A 184 -14.30 -5.57 -9.12
C PHE A 184 -14.33 -6.81 -10.01
N SER A 185 -13.49 -7.79 -9.71
CA SER A 185 -13.54 -9.13 -10.30
C SER A 185 -13.98 -10.14 -9.24
N PRO A 186 -15.11 -10.86 -9.43
CA PRO A 186 -15.58 -11.84 -8.44
C PRO A 186 -14.57 -12.96 -8.16
N LEU A 187 -13.76 -13.33 -9.14
CA LEU A 187 -12.76 -14.39 -8.97
C LEU A 187 -11.55 -13.90 -8.19
N VAL A 188 -11.05 -12.69 -8.49
CA VAL A 188 -10.01 -12.02 -7.70
C VAL A 188 -10.49 -11.84 -6.27
N ALA A 189 -11.72 -11.33 -6.08
CA ALA A 189 -12.29 -11.10 -4.76
C ALA A 189 -12.37 -12.39 -3.92
N LEU A 190 -12.89 -13.48 -4.51
CA LEU A 190 -13.03 -14.76 -3.82
C LEU A 190 -11.66 -15.36 -3.43
N THR A 191 -10.71 -15.34 -4.35
CA THR A 191 -9.37 -15.90 -4.11
C THR A 191 -8.59 -15.07 -3.09
N THR A 192 -8.66 -13.73 -3.21
CA THR A 192 -8.01 -12.81 -2.29
C THR A 192 -8.62 -12.88 -0.88
N LEU A 193 -9.95 -12.90 -0.77
CA LEU A 193 -10.61 -13.04 0.54
C LEU A 193 -10.20 -14.34 1.23
N THR A 194 -10.17 -15.45 0.49
CA THR A 194 -9.72 -16.74 1.03
C THR A 194 -8.27 -16.67 1.51
N ALA A 195 -7.38 -16.14 0.67
CA ALA A 195 -5.97 -16.00 1.02
C ALA A 195 -5.76 -15.06 2.23
N ALA A 196 -6.49 -13.95 2.28
CA ALA A 196 -6.43 -12.97 3.37
C ALA A 196 -6.91 -13.55 4.70
N ILE A 197 -8.06 -14.27 4.71
CA ILE A 197 -8.60 -14.91 5.92
C ILE A 197 -7.62 -15.97 6.44
N VAL A 198 -7.11 -16.83 5.56
CA VAL A 198 -6.18 -17.90 5.96
C VAL A 198 -4.85 -17.32 6.43
N SER A 199 -4.33 -16.31 5.75
CA SER A 199 -3.10 -15.59 6.15
C SER A 199 -3.26 -14.92 7.51
N ASN A 200 -4.40 -14.27 7.75
CA ASN A 200 -4.73 -13.67 9.03
C ASN A 200 -4.85 -14.75 10.13
N PHE A 201 -5.49 -15.88 9.84
CA PHE A 201 -5.57 -17.00 10.78
C PHE A 201 -4.19 -17.47 11.23
N VAL A 202 -3.23 -17.61 10.31
CA VAL A 202 -1.82 -17.95 10.64
C VAL A 202 -1.21 -16.87 11.53
N SER A 203 -1.39 -15.58 11.19
CA SER A 203 -0.89 -14.45 11.97
C SER A 203 -1.46 -14.43 13.40
N LEU A 204 -2.76 -14.66 13.56
CA LEU A 204 -3.43 -14.69 14.86
C LEU A 204 -2.94 -15.83 15.77
N ASN A 205 -2.55 -16.97 15.20
CA ASN A 205 -1.96 -18.07 15.98
C ASN A 205 -0.56 -17.72 16.53
N ILE A 206 0.16 -16.77 15.92
CA ILE A 206 1.49 -16.35 16.36
C ILE A 206 1.42 -15.15 17.32
N PHE A 207 0.57 -14.17 17.02
CA PHE A 207 0.50 -12.90 17.77
C PHE A 207 -0.70 -12.82 18.73
N GLY A 208 -1.60 -13.77 18.69
CA GLY A 208 -2.85 -13.77 19.46
C GLY A 208 -4.00 -13.08 18.74
N ALA A 209 -5.22 -13.42 19.14
CA ALA A 209 -6.46 -12.93 18.54
C ALA A 209 -6.86 -11.55 19.13
N ARG A 210 -5.99 -10.56 18.97
CA ARG A 210 -6.25 -9.19 19.39
C ARG A 210 -6.16 -8.24 18.19
N PRO A 211 -6.99 -7.17 18.14
CA PRO A 211 -6.82 -6.09 17.16
C PRO A 211 -5.41 -5.50 17.23
N SER A 212 -4.90 -5.04 16.11
CA SER A 212 -3.53 -4.48 16.02
C SER A 212 -3.36 -3.20 16.83
N LEU A 213 -4.44 -2.43 16.99
CA LEU A 213 -4.55 -1.24 17.83
C LEU A 213 -5.79 -1.42 18.72
N ASN A 214 -5.65 -2.17 19.82
CA ASN A 214 -6.73 -2.34 20.77
C ASN A 214 -6.80 -1.10 21.67
N LEU A 215 -7.65 -0.16 21.33
CA LEU A 215 -7.80 1.11 22.03
C LEU A 215 -9.06 1.17 22.92
N GLY A 216 -9.79 0.05 23.03
CA GLY A 216 -10.86 -0.13 24.04
C GLY A 216 -12.03 0.85 23.91
N ASN A 217 -12.34 1.34 22.71
CA ASN A 217 -13.40 2.32 22.52
C ASN A 217 -14.68 1.70 21.95
N ASP A 218 -15.55 1.21 22.84
CA ASP A 218 -16.88 0.69 22.48
C ASP A 218 -17.99 1.77 22.48
N GLN A 219 -17.62 3.04 22.68
CA GLN A 219 -18.59 4.13 22.78
C GLN A 219 -19.17 4.49 21.41
N ILE A 220 -20.48 4.76 21.38
CA ILE A 220 -21.17 5.31 20.21
C ILE A 220 -20.86 6.80 20.14
N PHE A 221 -20.33 7.26 19.02
CA PHE A 221 -20.01 8.67 18.81
C PHE A 221 -21.31 9.50 18.65
N PRO A 222 -21.51 10.57 19.44
CA PRO A 222 -22.74 11.35 19.41
C PRO A 222 -22.96 12.09 18.10
N MET A 223 -24.17 12.01 17.53
CA MET A 223 -24.52 12.71 16.27
C MET A 223 -24.35 14.23 16.35
N SER A 224 -24.54 14.82 17.53
CA SER A 224 -24.34 16.27 17.75
C SER A 224 -22.92 16.74 17.44
N HIS A 225 -21.92 15.84 17.42
CA HIS A 225 -20.53 16.12 17.18
C HIS A 225 -20.07 15.84 15.73
N TYR A 226 -20.98 15.43 14.84
CA TYR A 226 -20.63 15.12 13.44
C TYR A 226 -20.08 16.32 12.66
N GLY A 227 -20.46 17.55 13.04
CA GLY A 227 -19.84 18.76 12.49
C GLY A 227 -18.33 18.83 12.71
N TYR A 228 -17.86 18.41 13.88
CA TYR A 228 -16.41 18.31 14.16
C TYR A 228 -15.72 17.22 13.33
N VAL A 229 -16.43 16.12 13.00
CA VAL A 229 -15.90 15.06 12.15
C VAL A 229 -15.69 15.57 10.71
N ILE A 230 -16.63 16.33 10.18
CA ILE A 230 -16.50 16.96 8.86
C ILE A 230 -15.33 17.96 8.85
N LEU A 231 -15.23 18.81 9.88
CA LEU A 231 -14.13 19.77 10.00
C LEU A 231 -12.77 19.04 10.10
N LEU A 232 -12.70 17.95 10.86
CA LEU A 232 -11.51 17.10 10.92
C LEU A 232 -11.15 16.59 9.53
N GLY A 233 -12.11 16.05 8.76
CA GLY A 233 -11.88 15.57 7.40
C GLY A 233 -11.28 16.64 6.48
N ILE A 234 -11.76 17.90 6.59
CA ILE A 234 -11.21 19.04 5.83
C ILE A 234 -9.74 19.28 6.23
N VAL A 235 -9.44 19.34 7.52
CA VAL A 235 -8.07 19.52 8.02
C VAL A 235 -7.15 18.42 7.52
N LEU A 236 -7.59 17.16 7.59
CA LEU A 236 -6.82 16.01 7.13
C LEU A 236 -6.55 16.05 5.62
N GLY A 237 -7.52 16.46 4.81
CA GLY A 237 -7.32 16.66 3.38
C GLY A 237 -6.24 17.69 3.06
N LEU A 238 -6.25 18.84 3.77
CA LEU A 238 -5.25 19.90 3.62
C LEU A 238 -3.83 19.42 4.03
N PHE A 239 -3.70 18.80 5.18
CA PHE A 239 -2.41 18.22 5.61
C PHE A 239 -1.98 17.04 4.74
N GLY A 240 -2.92 16.27 4.21
CA GLY A 240 -2.68 15.22 3.22
C GLY A 240 -2.04 15.76 1.96
N TRP A 241 -2.50 16.92 1.47
CA TRP A 241 -1.89 17.60 0.33
C TRP A 241 -0.42 17.97 0.61
N VAL A 242 -0.12 18.47 1.79
CA VAL A 242 1.26 18.79 2.19
C VAL A 242 2.12 17.52 2.14
N TYR A 243 1.68 16.42 2.78
CA TYR A 243 2.41 15.16 2.79
C TYR A 243 2.65 14.63 1.37
N HIS A 244 1.59 14.57 0.55
CA HIS A 244 1.63 14.08 -0.82
C HIS A 244 2.62 14.87 -1.67
N HIS A 245 2.54 16.20 -1.63
CA HIS A 245 3.39 17.08 -2.42
C HIS A 245 4.88 16.90 -2.07
N TYR A 246 5.22 16.88 -0.78
CA TYR A 246 6.59 16.70 -0.34
C TYR A 246 7.13 15.29 -0.61
N THR A 247 6.33 14.24 -0.41
CA THR A 247 6.72 12.86 -0.69
C THR A 247 7.13 12.69 -2.15
N LEU A 248 6.38 13.29 -3.07
CA LEU A 248 6.71 13.23 -4.49
C LEU A 248 7.98 14.04 -4.87
N GLN A 249 8.40 15.00 -4.07
CA GLN A 249 9.62 15.77 -4.32
C GLN A 249 10.89 15.15 -3.71
N LEU A 250 10.77 14.15 -2.84
CA LEU A 250 11.90 13.57 -2.11
C LEU A 250 13.07 13.13 -3.00
N PRO A 251 12.89 12.42 -4.14
CA PRO A 251 14.01 12.04 -4.99
C PRO A 251 14.78 13.26 -5.51
N THR A 252 14.08 14.32 -5.90
CA THR A 252 14.69 15.57 -6.35
C THR A 252 15.43 16.30 -5.23
N ILE A 253 14.85 16.32 -4.02
CA ILE A 253 15.46 16.93 -2.83
C ILE A 253 16.75 16.20 -2.49
N TYR A 254 16.72 14.87 -2.42
CA TYR A 254 17.91 14.06 -2.14
C TYR A 254 19.00 14.24 -3.20
N GLY A 255 18.65 14.22 -4.48
CA GLY A 255 19.59 14.45 -5.57
C GLY A 255 20.25 15.82 -5.53
N LYS A 256 19.54 16.87 -5.07
CA LYS A 256 20.10 18.22 -4.90
C LYS A 256 20.95 18.36 -3.63
N LEU A 257 20.54 17.76 -2.52
CA LEU A 257 21.26 17.86 -1.25
C LEU A 257 22.52 16.97 -1.21
N PHE A 258 22.49 15.83 -1.86
CA PHE A 258 23.56 14.83 -1.82
C PHE A 258 24.03 14.39 -3.21
N PRO A 259 24.44 15.32 -4.09
CA PRO A 259 24.79 15.02 -5.49
C PRO A 259 26.01 14.10 -5.63
N PHE A 260 26.85 14.02 -4.59
CA PHE A 260 28.07 13.19 -4.60
C PHE A 260 27.86 11.77 -4.07
N ILE A 261 26.69 11.48 -3.49
CA ILE A 261 26.37 10.16 -2.94
C ILE A 261 25.51 9.41 -3.98
N PRO A 262 25.92 8.22 -4.42
CA PRO A 262 25.05 7.38 -5.25
C PRO A 262 23.72 7.10 -4.56
N ASN A 263 22.62 7.10 -5.31
CA ASN A 263 21.25 6.99 -4.78
C ASN A 263 21.03 5.78 -3.87
N TYR A 264 21.68 4.64 -4.13
CA TYR A 264 21.60 3.44 -3.30
C TYR A 264 22.32 3.57 -1.94
N TYR A 265 23.11 4.64 -1.72
CA TYR A 265 23.72 4.96 -0.43
C TYR A 265 23.08 6.15 0.30
N TYR A 266 21.96 6.69 -0.18
CA TYR A 266 21.22 7.71 0.57
C TYR A 266 20.76 7.21 1.95
N CYS A 267 20.67 5.89 2.13
CA CYS A 267 20.39 5.27 3.42
C CYS A 267 21.35 5.72 4.54
N MET A 268 22.64 6.02 4.21
CA MET A 268 23.61 6.49 5.20
C MET A 268 23.15 7.78 5.90
N VAL A 269 22.49 8.67 5.14
CA VAL A 269 21.94 9.93 5.67
C VAL A 269 20.85 9.63 6.71
N ALA A 270 19.91 8.73 6.40
CA ALA A 270 18.83 8.40 7.33
C ALA A 270 19.35 7.68 8.59
N PHE A 271 20.32 6.78 8.44
CA PHE A 271 20.93 6.06 9.57
C PHE A 271 21.70 6.98 10.53
N ILE A 272 22.33 8.04 10.03
CA ILE A 272 22.95 9.05 10.89
C ILE A 272 21.89 9.95 11.52
N ALA A 273 20.95 10.42 10.70
CA ALA A 273 19.95 11.38 11.15
C ALA A 273 18.99 10.82 12.19
N ILE A 274 18.73 9.49 12.22
CA ILE A 274 17.85 8.88 13.22
C ILE A 274 18.47 8.82 14.60
N ILE A 275 19.80 8.89 14.74
CA ILE A 275 20.52 8.74 16.01
C ILE A 275 20.11 9.81 17.04
N PRO A 276 20.07 11.11 16.72
CA PRO A 276 19.59 12.12 17.66
C PRO A 276 18.15 11.88 18.13
N LEU A 277 17.27 11.40 17.23
CA LEU A 277 15.89 11.07 17.58
C LEU A 277 15.81 9.90 18.55
N GLY A 278 16.58 8.83 18.30
CA GLY A 278 16.64 7.67 19.17
C GLY A 278 17.24 7.99 20.55
N LEU A 279 18.24 8.88 20.61
CA LEU A 279 18.81 9.37 21.87
C LEU A 279 17.85 10.29 22.64
N TRP A 280 16.98 11.02 21.95
CA TRP A 280 15.98 11.87 22.60
C TRP A 280 14.82 11.05 23.15
N ASN A 281 14.19 10.22 22.34
CA ASN A 281 13.11 9.32 22.74
C ASN A 281 13.07 8.06 21.85
N PRO A 282 13.55 6.90 22.34
CA PRO A 282 13.58 5.66 21.57
C PRO A 282 12.19 5.15 21.15
N HIS A 283 11.13 5.47 21.91
CA HIS A 283 9.76 5.03 21.63
C HIS A 283 9.12 5.70 20.41
N VAL A 284 9.70 6.80 19.91
CA VAL A 284 9.27 7.48 18.69
C VAL A 284 9.77 6.77 17.42
N LEU A 285 10.71 5.82 17.55
CA LEU A 285 11.30 5.10 16.42
C LEU A 285 10.32 4.14 15.72
N GLY A 286 10.65 3.75 14.50
CA GLY A 286 9.87 2.81 13.70
C GLY A 286 8.54 3.36 13.17
N GLY A 287 7.60 2.49 12.84
CA GLY A 287 6.34 2.85 12.19
C GLY A 287 5.35 3.69 13.01
N GLY A 288 5.48 3.70 14.33
CA GLY A 288 4.70 4.55 15.23
C GLY A 288 3.46 3.91 15.87
N GLY A 289 3.25 2.61 15.72
CA GLY A 289 2.11 1.93 16.35
C GLY A 289 2.17 1.98 17.88
N GLU A 290 3.33 1.71 18.47
CA GLU A 290 3.52 1.77 19.94
C GLU A 290 3.40 3.19 20.46
N MET A 291 3.97 4.15 19.77
CA MET A 291 3.85 5.57 20.12
C MET A 291 2.38 6.02 20.21
N ILE A 292 1.53 5.60 19.26
CA ILE A 292 0.09 5.93 19.29
C ILE A 292 -0.56 5.41 20.57
N LEU A 293 -0.24 4.16 20.97
CA LEU A 293 -0.80 3.54 22.16
C LEU A 293 -0.34 4.30 23.43
N GLU A 294 0.92 4.65 23.53
CA GLU A 294 1.46 5.43 24.67
C GLU A 294 0.80 6.81 24.79
N LEU A 295 0.72 7.55 23.66
CA LEU A 295 0.16 8.91 23.65
C LEU A 295 -1.33 8.96 24.00
N LEU A 296 -2.08 7.87 23.83
CA LEU A 296 -3.49 7.81 24.21
C LEU A 296 -3.71 7.59 25.72
N HIS A 297 -2.74 7.00 26.40
CA HIS A 297 -2.83 6.75 27.84
C HIS A 297 -2.43 7.95 28.70
N GLU A 298 -1.74 8.94 28.14
CA GLU A 298 -1.26 10.10 28.86
C GLU A 298 -1.93 11.40 28.35
N ASN A 299 -1.92 12.43 29.21
CA ASN A 299 -2.37 13.77 28.82
C ASN A 299 -1.17 14.58 28.33
N HIS A 300 -1.25 15.01 27.08
CA HIS A 300 -0.19 15.80 26.45
C HIS A 300 -0.71 17.20 26.08
N THR A 301 0.19 18.18 26.07
CA THR A 301 -0.15 19.51 25.60
C THR A 301 -0.26 19.56 24.07
N VAL A 302 -1.13 20.43 23.56
CA VAL A 302 -1.30 20.65 22.11
C VAL A 302 0.05 20.97 21.45
N GLN A 303 0.90 21.79 22.11
CA GLN A 303 2.21 22.18 21.61
C GLN A 303 3.15 20.97 21.44
N PHE A 304 3.17 20.07 22.42
CA PHE A 304 3.99 18.86 22.37
C PHE A 304 3.54 17.94 21.23
N LEU A 305 2.23 17.71 21.09
CA LEU A 305 1.68 16.87 20.04
C LEU A 305 1.93 17.45 18.64
N ALA A 306 1.80 18.78 18.48
CA ALA A 306 2.10 19.48 17.23
C ALA A 306 3.60 19.40 16.90
N PHE A 307 4.48 19.57 17.89
CA PHE A 307 5.92 19.39 17.72
C PHE A 307 6.25 17.96 17.28
N LEU A 308 5.66 16.96 17.94
CA LEU A 308 5.87 15.56 17.62
C LEU A 308 5.36 15.20 16.20
N PHE A 309 4.24 15.79 15.77
CA PHE A 309 3.75 15.66 14.41
C PHE A 309 4.76 16.17 13.37
N ILE A 310 5.29 17.40 13.57
CA ILE A 310 6.28 18.00 12.66
C ILE A 310 7.56 17.17 12.64
N LEU A 311 8.05 16.77 13.80
CA LEU A 311 9.24 15.94 13.95
C LEU A 311 9.08 14.63 13.20
N ARG A 312 7.97 13.93 13.43
CA ARG A 312 7.68 12.64 12.81
C ARG A 312 7.47 12.76 11.29
N LEU A 313 6.80 13.82 10.84
CA LEU A 313 6.65 14.13 9.42
C LEU A 313 8.03 14.27 8.75
N PHE A 314 8.91 15.06 9.34
CA PHE A 314 10.26 15.29 8.83
C PHE A 314 11.07 13.99 8.75
N TYR A 315 11.16 13.23 9.85
CA TYR A 315 11.95 12.00 9.89
C TYR A 315 11.34 10.86 9.04
N SER A 316 10.01 10.79 8.90
CA SER A 316 9.37 9.84 8.01
C SER A 316 9.71 10.12 6.54
N MET A 317 9.66 11.38 6.12
CA MET A 317 10.05 11.79 4.78
C MET A 317 11.55 11.56 4.55
N LEU A 318 12.38 11.89 5.52
CA LEU A 318 13.82 11.64 5.46
C LEU A 318 14.12 10.15 5.32
N SER A 319 13.44 9.28 6.07
CA SER A 319 13.61 7.83 5.97
C SER A 319 13.15 7.30 4.60
N TYR A 320 11.97 7.71 4.13
CA TYR A 320 11.40 7.21 2.87
C TYR A 320 12.15 7.70 1.63
N GLY A 321 12.64 8.94 1.65
CA GLY A 321 13.39 9.54 0.54
C GLY A 321 14.70 8.83 0.19
N THR A 322 15.20 7.95 1.08
CA THR A 322 16.39 7.13 0.82
C THR A 322 16.14 6.00 -0.17
N GLY A 323 14.87 5.66 -0.46
CA GLY A 323 14.51 4.51 -1.28
C GLY A 323 14.75 3.14 -0.63
N LEU A 324 14.99 3.09 0.69
CA LEU A 324 15.14 1.83 1.42
C LEU A 324 13.83 1.00 1.40
N PRO A 325 13.93 -0.35 1.48
CA PRO A 325 12.77 -1.22 1.66
C PRO A 325 12.00 -0.86 2.93
N GLY A 326 10.83 -0.27 2.75
CA GLY A 326 9.94 0.22 3.79
C GLY A 326 8.84 1.09 3.19
N GLY A 327 7.64 1.07 3.78
CA GLY A 327 6.47 1.76 3.27
C GLY A 327 6.17 3.07 3.98
N ILE A 328 5.29 3.87 3.36
CA ILE A 328 4.72 5.10 3.95
C ILE A 328 3.40 4.82 4.67
N PHE A 329 2.86 3.63 4.59
CA PHE A 329 1.50 3.28 5.03
C PHE A 329 1.30 3.54 6.54
N LEU A 330 2.02 2.82 7.41
CA LEU A 330 1.93 3.04 8.86
C LEU A 330 2.41 4.43 9.30
N PRO A 331 3.48 5.02 8.72
CA PRO A 331 3.80 6.43 8.93
C PRO A 331 2.64 7.39 8.66
N ILE A 332 1.88 7.22 7.57
CA ILE A 332 0.68 8.02 7.29
C ILE A 332 -0.37 7.83 8.39
N LEU A 333 -0.66 6.59 8.79
CA LEU A 333 -1.62 6.32 9.86
C LEU A 333 -1.18 6.96 11.19
N SER A 334 0.11 6.90 11.52
CA SER A 334 0.64 7.49 12.76
C SER A 334 0.63 9.01 12.75
N LEU A 335 0.87 9.64 11.60
CA LEU A 335 0.71 11.09 11.43
C LEU A 335 -0.75 11.49 11.52
N GLY A 336 -1.66 10.71 10.93
CA GLY A 336 -3.11 10.89 11.10
C GLY A 336 -3.51 10.82 12.57
N ALA A 337 -3.01 9.83 13.31
CA ALA A 337 -3.27 9.71 14.75
C ALA A 337 -2.81 10.95 15.55
N LEU A 338 -1.61 11.47 15.25
CA LEU A 338 -1.10 12.70 15.89
C LEU A 338 -1.96 13.92 15.55
N LEU A 339 -2.38 14.09 14.29
CA LEU A 339 -3.32 15.14 13.92
C LEU A 339 -4.67 14.99 14.64
N GLY A 340 -5.16 13.76 14.78
CA GLY A 340 -6.36 13.46 15.55
C GLY A 340 -6.24 13.82 17.02
N LEU A 341 -5.08 13.53 17.64
CA LEU A 341 -4.78 13.94 19.02
C LEU A 341 -4.73 15.45 19.17
N VAL A 342 -3.98 16.15 18.29
CA VAL A 342 -3.92 17.62 18.29
C VAL A 342 -5.33 18.22 18.17
N TYR A 343 -6.13 17.70 17.25
CA TYR A 343 -7.48 18.13 17.00
C TYR A 343 -8.40 17.90 18.21
N ALA A 344 -8.35 16.69 18.78
CA ALA A 344 -9.13 16.35 19.97
C ALA A 344 -8.77 17.23 21.17
N GLU A 345 -7.49 17.45 21.45
CA GLU A 345 -7.06 18.32 22.55
C GLU A 345 -7.51 19.76 22.36
N VAL A 346 -7.47 20.30 21.13
CA VAL A 346 -8.01 21.62 20.83
C VAL A 346 -9.51 21.68 21.11
N LEU A 347 -10.28 20.66 20.72
CA LEU A 347 -11.72 20.62 20.99
C LEU A 347 -12.03 20.49 22.49
N ILE A 348 -11.28 19.68 23.21
CA ILE A 348 -11.44 19.49 24.66
C ILE A 348 -11.15 20.81 25.38
N GLN A 349 -10.03 21.47 25.07
CA GLN A 349 -9.59 22.67 25.80
C GLN A 349 -10.42 23.92 25.48
N PHE A 350 -10.81 24.12 24.23
CA PHE A 350 -11.44 25.37 23.78
C PHE A 350 -12.96 25.26 23.54
N PHE A 351 -13.47 24.06 23.28
CA PHE A 351 -14.89 23.85 22.95
C PHE A 351 -15.62 22.97 23.97
N GLY A 352 -14.92 22.48 25.02
CA GLY A 352 -15.53 21.70 26.08
C GLY A 352 -16.06 20.33 25.63
N VAL A 353 -15.46 19.74 24.59
CA VAL A 353 -15.81 18.38 24.13
C VAL A 353 -15.37 17.38 25.18
N ASP A 354 -16.16 16.31 25.37
CA ASP A 354 -15.88 15.24 26.33
C ASP A 354 -14.54 14.55 26.01
N PRO A 355 -13.59 14.49 26.96
CA PRO A 355 -12.31 13.79 26.79
C PRO A 355 -12.42 12.31 26.37
N SER A 356 -13.54 11.65 26.68
CA SER A 356 -13.79 10.27 26.26
C SER A 356 -13.85 10.08 24.75
N LEU A 357 -14.13 11.15 23.98
CA LEU A 357 -14.18 11.14 22.52
C LEU A 357 -12.80 11.28 21.85
N ARG A 358 -11.72 11.53 22.63
CA ARG A 358 -10.33 11.65 22.13
C ARG A 358 -9.94 10.50 21.22
N VAL A 359 -10.16 9.28 21.69
CA VAL A 359 -9.81 8.06 20.96
C VAL A 359 -10.55 7.96 19.62
N SER A 360 -11.83 8.36 19.59
CA SER A 360 -12.63 8.36 18.36
C SER A 360 -12.05 9.32 17.31
N PHE A 361 -11.67 10.54 17.69
CA PHE A 361 -11.05 11.48 16.76
C PHE A 361 -9.71 10.97 16.21
N VAL A 362 -8.94 10.23 17.00
CA VAL A 362 -7.71 9.59 16.54
C VAL A 362 -7.99 8.57 15.43
N PHE A 363 -9.01 7.73 15.61
CA PHE A 363 -9.39 6.74 14.58
C PHE A 363 -9.87 7.40 13.29
N PHE A 364 -10.74 8.39 13.43
CA PHE A 364 -11.24 9.13 12.28
C PHE A 364 -10.10 9.80 11.53
N ALA A 365 -9.14 10.36 12.26
CA ALA A 365 -7.99 11.00 11.65
C ALA A 365 -7.04 10.02 10.97
N MET A 366 -6.80 8.84 11.53
CA MET A 366 -6.00 7.80 10.88
C MET A 366 -6.59 7.43 9.52
N ALA A 367 -7.87 7.09 9.49
CA ALA A 367 -8.55 6.69 8.26
C ALA A 367 -8.69 7.86 7.27
N GLY A 368 -9.07 9.05 7.72
CA GLY A 368 -9.22 10.23 6.87
C GLY A 368 -7.90 10.67 6.24
N TYR A 369 -6.80 10.65 6.99
CA TYR A 369 -5.49 11.05 6.48
C TYR A 369 -4.97 10.06 5.43
N PHE A 370 -5.14 8.76 5.68
CA PHE A 370 -4.79 7.73 4.70
C PHE A 370 -5.67 7.82 3.45
N SER A 371 -7.00 8.03 3.62
CA SER A 371 -7.94 8.21 2.51
C SER A 371 -7.59 9.40 1.62
N ALA A 372 -7.15 10.52 2.20
CA ALA A 372 -6.74 11.70 1.43
C ALA A 372 -5.48 11.44 0.58
N ILE A 373 -4.50 10.73 1.13
CA ILE A 373 -3.19 10.52 0.47
C ILE A 373 -3.24 9.33 -0.50
N GLY A 374 -3.82 8.20 -0.07
CA GLY A 374 -3.93 6.98 -0.86
C GLY A 374 -5.03 7.01 -1.91
N LYS A 375 -6.04 7.87 -1.73
CA LYS A 375 -7.27 7.92 -2.55
C LYS A 375 -8.08 6.60 -2.49
N ALA A 376 -7.95 5.86 -1.40
CA ALA A 376 -8.62 4.59 -1.15
C ALA A 376 -9.51 4.65 0.11
N PRO A 377 -10.70 5.30 0.04
CA PRO A 377 -11.55 5.54 1.20
C PRO A 377 -12.14 4.26 1.79
N LEU A 378 -12.48 3.25 0.98
CA LEU A 378 -13.03 1.98 1.48
C LEU A 378 -11.96 1.16 2.19
N THR A 379 -10.76 1.10 1.62
CA THR A 379 -9.61 0.47 2.25
C THR A 379 -9.26 1.14 3.58
N ALA A 380 -9.20 2.48 3.61
CA ALA A 380 -8.93 3.26 4.81
C ALA A 380 -9.95 2.98 5.93
N LEU A 381 -11.24 3.03 5.58
CA LEU A 381 -12.35 2.80 6.49
C LEU A 381 -12.30 1.40 7.09
N LEU A 382 -12.19 0.36 6.25
CA LEU A 382 -12.21 -1.03 6.71
C LEU A 382 -10.93 -1.40 7.44
N LEU A 383 -9.78 -0.88 7.01
CA LEU A 383 -8.51 -1.13 7.68
C LEU A 383 -8.52 -0.63 9.12
N VAL A 384 -8.88 0.64 9.33
CA VAL A 384 -8.91 1.21 10.68
C VAL A 384 -9.97 0.53 11.53
N THR A 385 -11.13 0.19 10.95
CA THR A 385 -12.17 -0.57 11.63
C THR A 385 -11.68 -1.93 12.12
N GLU A 386 -10.99 -2.71 11.28
CA GLU A 386 -10.42 -4.01 11.66
C GLU A 386 -9.25 -3.88 12.64
N MET A 387 -8.39 -2.84 12.48
CA MET A 387 -7.26 -2.58 13.37
C MET A 387 -7.71 -2.24 14.79
N VAL A 388 -8.85 -1.56 14.92
CA VAL A 388 -9.43 -1.15 16.22
C VAL A 388 -10.33 -2.25 16.79
N GLY A 389 -10.95 -3.06 15.95
CA GLY A 389 -11.82 -4.18 16.33
C GLY A 389 -13.25 -3.78 16.65
N GLY A 390 -13.75 -2.62 16.18
CA GLY A 390 -15.10 -2.14 16.47
C GLY A 390 -15.83 -1.54 15.26
N LEU A 391 -17.09 -1.95 15.05
CA LEU A 391 -17.96 -1.44 13.98
C LEU A 391 -18.84 -0.25 14.42
N ASN A 392 -18.88 0.06 15.71
CA ASN A 392 -19.82 1.03 16.28
C ASN A 392 -19.64 2.46 15.77
N GLN A 393 -18.47 2.77 15.24
CA GLN A 393 -18.11 4.10 14.75
C GLN A 393 -17.95 4.15 13.22
N LEU A 394 -18.45 3.17 12.49
CA LEU A 394 -18.30 3.06 11.04
C LEU A 394 -18.85 4.29 10.30
N MET A 395 -20.00 4.82 10.76
CA MET A 395 -20.64 5.98 10.11
C MET A 395 -19.82 7.28 10.25
N PRO A 396 -19.42 7.74 11.45
CA PRO A 396 -18.58 8.93 11.56
C PRO A 396 -17.20 8.73 10.95
N LEU A 397 -16.62 7.52 11.02
CA LEU A 397 -15.38 7.17 10.34
C LEU A 397 -15.52 7.33 8.81
N GLY A 398 -16.63 6.85 8.23
CA GLY A 398 -16.94 6.99 6.81
C GLY A 398 -17.13 8.48 6.39
N ILE A 399 -17.79 9.28 7.20
CA ILE A 399 -17.93 10.71 6.95
C ILE A 399 -16.56 11.41 6.92
N CYS A 400 -15.69 11.10 7.89
CA CYS A 400 -14.34 11.67 7.93
C CYS A 400 -13.52 11.28 6.71
N THR A 401 -13.49 9.98 6.35
CA THR A 401 -12.72 9.47 5.21
C THR A 401 -13.21 10.06 3.89
N LEU A 402 -14.52 10.11 3.66
CA LEU A 402 -15.09 10.68 2.44
C LEU A 402 -14.87 12.20 2.37
N THR A 403 -14.99 12.92 3.48
CA THR A 403 -14.71 14.36 3.51
C THR A 403 -13.25 14.63 3.16
N ALA A 404 -12.31 13.91 3.76
CA ALA A 404 -10.89 14.04 3.48
C ALA A 404 -10.56 13.69 2.01
N TYR A 405 -11.20 12.64 1.47
CA TYR A 405 -11.09 12.25 0.06
C TYR A 405 -11.57 13.37 -0.88
N ILE A 406 -12.76 13.96 -0.61
CA ILE A 406 -13.33 15.04 -1.42
C ILE A 406 -12.41 16.27 -1.42
N VAL A 407 -11.85 16.65 -0.27
CA VAL A 407 -10.90 17.77 -0.18
C VAL A 407 -9.64 17.48 -0.98
N ALA A 408 -9.09 16.26 -0.87
CA ALA A 408 -7.93 15.83 -1.65
C ALA A 408 -8.23 15.83 -3.16
N ASP A 409 -9.45 15.45 -3.55
CA ASP A 409 -9.89 15.48 -4.94
C ASP A 409 -10.01 16.91 -5.48
N TYR A 410 -10.60 17.80 -4.70
CA TYR A 410 -10.67 19.22 -5.04
C TYR A 410 -9.29 19.86 -5.21
N LEU A 411 -8.30 19.40 -4.42
CA LEU A 411 -6.89 19.82 -4.52
C LEU A 411 -6.13 19.09 -5.66
N LYS A 412 -6.82 18.31 -6.48
CA LYS A 412 -6.27 17.55 -7.63
C LYS A 412 -5.13 16.62 -7.25
N MET A 413 -5.23 15.98 -6.09
CA MET A 413 -4.30 14.94 -5.69
C MET A 413 -4.66 13.63 -6.39
N GLY A 414 -3.70 12.99 -7.02
CA GLY A 414 -3.82 11.60 -7.50
C GLY A 414 -3.48 10.57 -6.41
N PRO A 415 -3.79 9.28 -6.64
CA PRO A 415 -3.38 8.20 -5.74
C PRO A 415 -1.85 8.14 -5.61
N ILE A 416 -1.32 8.15 -4.38
CA ILE A 416 0.14 8.26 -4.18
C ILE A 416 0.91 7.07 -4.76
N TYR A 417 0.37 5.85 -4.65
CA TYR A 417 1.05 4.63 -5.12
C TYR A 417 1.06 4.55 -6.65
N GLU A 418 -0.04 4.93 -7.32
CA GLU A 418 -0.12 4.99 -8.78
C GLU A 418 0.90 5.99 -9.35
N ILE A 419 1.00 7.20 -8.78
CA ILE A 419 2.00 8.20 -9.21
C ILE A 419 3.43 7.69 -8.97
N LEU A 420 3.68 6.98 -7.87
CA LEU A 420 4.97 6.36 -7.61
C LEU A 420 5.28 5.23 -8.60
N ALA A 421 4.25 4.46 -9.02
CA ALA A 421 4.39 3.43 -10.04
C ALA A 421 4.71 4.04 -11.42
N GLU A 422 3.99 5.08 -11.84
CA GLU A 422 4.26 5.79 -13.10
C GLU A 422 5.69 6.34 -13.17
N ARG A 423 6.20 6.88 -12.05
CA ARG A 423 7.59 7.35 -11.99
C ARG A 423 8.59 6.21 -12.12
N LEU A 424 8.31 5.09 -11.45
CA LEU A 424 9.18 3.92 -11.54
C LEU A 424 9.21 3.34 -12.96
N ASP A 425 8.07 3.31 -13.64
CA ASP A 425 7.95 2.90 -15.04
C ASP A 425 8.76 3.81 -15.97
N SER A 426 8.72 5.12 -15.75
CA SER A 426 9.50 6.09 -16.53
C SER A 426 11.02 6.00 -16.32
N GLU A 427 11.47 5.57 -15.13
CA GLU A 427 12.88 5.36 -14.82
C GLU A 427 13.46 4.06 -15.44
N HIS A 428 12.60 3.06 -15.66
CA HIS A 428 12.98 1.74 -16.17
C HIS A 428 12.07 1.28 -17.31
N PRO A 429 12.14 1.93 -18.49
CA PRO A 429 11.34 1.48 -19.63
C PRO A 429 11.75 0.07 -20.04
N HIS A 430 10.87 -0.89 -19.83
CA HIS A 430 11.11 -2.27 -20.21
C HIS A 430 10.95 -2.47 -21.73
N GLU A 431 12.05 -2.79 -22.42
CA GLU A 431 12.01 -3.30 -23.79
C GLU A 431 11.54 -4.76 -23.80
N THR A 432 10.23 -5.00 -23.85
CA THR A 432 9.68 -6.32 -24.16
C THR A 432 9.40 -6.40 -25.66
N LYS A 433 10.28 -7.02 -26.43
CA LYS A 433 10.10 -7.20 -27.89
C LYS A 433 9.54 -8.60 -28.18
N GLY A 434 8.38 -8.64 -28.86
CA GLY A 434 7.98 -9.77 -29.70
C GLY A 434 7.10 -10.87 -29.10
N LYS A 435 6.60 -10.77 -27.87
CA LYS A 435 5.57 -11.67 -27.35
C LYS A 435 4.19 -11.02 -27.43
N ARG A 436 3.21 -11.76 -27.97
CA ARG A 436 1.81 -11.33 -27.98
C ARG A 436 1.14 -11.70 -26.68
N THR A 437 0.36 -10.78 -26.15
CA THR A 437 -0.41 -10.98 -24.92
C THR A 437 -1.83 -10.45 -25.08
N THR A 438 -2.70 -10.77 -24.12
CA THR A 438 -4.09 -10.33 -24.10
C THR A 438 -4.37 -9.54 -22.83
N PHE A 439 -5.22 -8.51 -22.95
CA PHE A 439 -5.80 -7.80 -21.82
C PHE A 439 -7.31 -7.59 -22.03
N GLU A 440 -8.02 -7.30 -20.94
CA GLU A 440 -9.48 -7.17 -20.93
C GLU A 440 -9.88 -5.70 -20.74
N VAL A 441 -10.81 -5.21 -21.55
CA VAL A 441 -11.36 -3.85 -21.45
C VAL A 441 -12.87 -3.93 -21.34
N PRO A 442 -13.47 -3.48 -20.21
CA PRO A 442 -14.92 -3.46 -20.06
C PRO A 442 -15.54 -2.31 -20.86
N VAL A 443 -16.66 -2.58 -21.53
CA VAL A 443 -17.49 -1.55 -22.17
C VAL A 443 -18.47 -1.00 -21.14
N MET A 444 -18.21 0.23 -20.68
CA MET A 444 -19.07 0.91 -19.69
C MET A 444 -20.42 1.28 -20.28
N VAL A 445 -21.44 1.50 -19.43
CA VAL A 445 -22.81 1.86 -19.86
C VAL A 445 -22.83 3.15 -20.68
N GLU A 446 -22.01 4.14 -20.30
CA GLU A 446 -21.91 5.44 -20.97
C GLU A 446 -20.78 5.49 -22.03
N SER A 447 -20.19 4.33 -22.36
CA SER A 447 -19.09 4.25 -23.32
C SER A 447 -19.54 4.68 -24.72
N PRO A 448 -18.74 5.51 -25.43
CA PRO A 448 -18.99 5.84 -26.84
C PRO A 448 -18.88 4.64 -27.76
N LEU A 449 -18.40 3.50 -27.27
CA LEU A 449 -18.33 2.22 -27.97
C LEU A 449 -19.68 1.53 -28.06
N VAL A 450 -20.62 1.85 -27.17
CA VAL A 450 -21.95 1.20 -27.10
C VAL A 450 -22.74 1.44 -28.38
N GLY A 451 -23.28 0.36 -28.96
CA GLY A 451 -24.08 0.38 -30.17
C GLY A 451 -23.27 0.49 -31.46
N LYS A 452 -21.96 0.67 -31.43
CA LYS A 452 -21.09 0.70 -32.60
C LYS A 452 -20.60 -0.69 -32.97
N MET A 453 -20.31 -0.91 -34.24
CA MET A 453 -19.65 -2.12 -34.73
C MET A 453 -18.13 -2.01 -34.52
N ILE A 454 -17.46 -3.14 -34.32
CA ILE A 454 -16.00 -3.15 -34.13
C ILE A 454 -15.28 -2.47 -35.31
N ARG A 455 -15.73 -2.67 -36.56
CA ARG A 455 -15.12 -2.04 -37.74
C ARG A 455 -15.28 -0.52 -37.81
N ASP A 456 -16.22 0.07 -37.09
CA ASP A 456 -16.52 1.50 -37.15
C ASP A 456 -15.65 2.34 -36.20
N ILE A 457 -14.82 1.68 -35.38
CA ILE A 457 -13.92 2.32 -34.44
C ILE A 457 -12.50 2.32 -35.02
N PRO A 458 -11.81 3.46 -35.02
CA PRO A 458 -10.40 3.54 -35.45
C PRO A 458 -9.48 2.98 -34.35
N TRP A 459 -9.40 1.66 -34.27
CA TRP A 459 -8.52 0.99 -33.29
C TRP A 459 -7.04 1.28 -33.59
N PRO A 460 -6.17 1.34 -32.57
CA PRO A 460 -4.73 1.36 -32.79
C PRO A 460 -4.27 0.21 -33.69
N LYS A 461 -3.31 0.48 -34.60
CA LYS A 461 -2.91 -0.48 -35.66
C LYS A 461 -2.25 -1.77 -35.13
N ASP A 462 -1.77 -1.75 -33.90
CA ASP A 462 -0.99 -2.80 -33.24
C ASP A 462 -1.81 -3.63 -32.25
N ILE A 463 -3.14 -3.49 -32.27
CA ILE A 463 -4.06 -4.29 -31.48
C ILE A 463 -5.05 -5.06 -32.35
N VAL A 464 -5.55 -6.17 -31.81
CA VAL A 464 -6.66 -6.94 -32.39
C VAL A 464 -7.65 -7.26 -31.28
N ILE A 465 -8.94 -6.93 -31.48
CA ILE A 465 -9.99 -7.40 -30.59
C ILE A 465 -10.31 -8.83 -31.00
N ALA A 466 -9.87 -9.79 -30.18
CA ALA A 466 -9.99 -11.21 -30.52
C ALA A 466 -11.38 -11.77 -30.20
N THR A 467 -11.90 -11.46 -29.00
CA THR A 467 -13.21 -11.95 -28.55
C THR A 467 -13.92 -10.87 -27.72
N VAL A 468 -15.23 -11.00 -27.62
CA VAL A 468 -16.10 -10.26 -26.70
C VAL A 468 -16.72 -11.24 -25.74
N ARG A 469 -16.50 -11.01 -24.45
CA ARG A 469 -17.17 -11.78 -23.40
C ARG A 469 -18.43 -11.05 -22.97
N ARG A 470 -19.55 -11.76 -23.05
CA ARG A 470 -20.90 -11.28 -22.75
C ARG A 470 -21.49 -12.16 -21.65
N GLY A 471 -21.41 -11.74 -20.42
CA GLY A 471 -21.75 -12.58 -19.26
C GLY A 471 -20.86 -13.83 -19.19
N ALA A 472 -21.46 -15.02 -19.31
CA ALA A 472 -20.74 -16.30 -19.30
C ALA A 472 -20.30 -16.79 -20.69
N LYS A 473 -20.71 -16.11 -21.79
CA LYS A 473 -20.38 -16.50 -23.17
C LYS A 473 -19.24 -15.64 -23.70
N GLU A 474 -18.31 -16.27 -24.40
CA GLU A 474 -17.25 -15.63 -25.15
C GLU A 474 -17.49 -15.88 -26.66
N GLU A 475 -17.54 -14.80 -27.42
CA GLU A 475 -17.83 -14.82 -28.87
C GLU A 475 -16.60 -14.27 -29.61
N ILE A 476 -16.19 -14.98 -30.68
CA ILE A 476 -15.13 -14.46 -31.57
C ILE A 476 -15.68 -13.24 -32.30
N THR A 477 -14.92 -12.15 -32.24
CA THR A 477 -15.34 -10.89 -32.87
C THR A 477 -15.20 -10.92 -34.37
N ARG A 478 -16.17 -10.25 -35.01
CA ARG A 478 -16.13 -9.92 -36.44
C ARG A 478 -16.31 -8.42 -36.59
N GLY A 479 -16.00 -7.88 -37.74
CA GLY A 479 -16.14 -6.45 -38.00
C GLY A 479 -17.57 -5.90 -37.78
N ASP A 480 -18.57 -6.73 -37.91
CA ASP A 480 -19.99 -6.42 -37.70
C ASP A 480 -20.50 -6.71 -36.28
N THR A 481 -19.63 -7.16 -35.36
CA THR A 481 -19.99 -7.38 -33.96
C THR A 481 -20.30 -6.04 -33.29
N ILE A 482 -21.54 -5.91 -32.79
CA ILE A 482 -22.00 -4.70 -32.07
C ILE A 482 -21.64 -4.81 -30.60
N MET A 483 -20.98 -3.79 -30.07
CA MET A 483 -20.61 -3.69 -28.67
C MET A 483 -21.80 -3.25 -27.82
N ARG A 484 -21.98 -3.89 -26.66
CA ARG A 484 -23.07 -3.65 -25.70
C ARG A 484 -22.52 -3.25 -24.33
N PRO A 485 -23.31 -2.51 -23.52
CA PRO A 485 -22.93 -2.24 -22.14
C PRO A 485 -22.67 -3.53 -21.36
N GLY A 486 -21.57 -3.59 -20.62
CA GLY A 486 -21.18 -4.77 -19.84
C GLY A 486 -20.43 -5.85 -20.63
N ASP A 487 -20.19 -5.66 -21.95
CA ASP A 487 -19.28 -6.50 -22.72
C ASP A 487 -17.83 -6.30 -22.21
N ILE A 488 -17.05 -7.36 -22.25
CA ILE A 488 -15.61 -7.30 -21.98
C ILE A 488 -14.89 -7.63 -23.27
N LEU A 489 -14.16 -6.65 -23.81
CA LEU A 489 -13.33 -6.81 -25.01
C LEU A 489 -12.01 -7.51 -24.62
N ILE A 490 -11.68 -8.61 -25.26
CA ILE A 490 -10.39 -9.29 -25.11
C ILE A 490 -9.49 -8.83 -26.25
N VAL A 491 -8.52 -8.02 -25.91
CA VAL A 491 -7.62 -7.34 -26.85
C VAL A 491 -6.28 -8.05 -26.87
N VAL A 492 -5.77 -8.35 -28.06
CA VAL A 492 -4.43 -8.90 -28.29
C VAL A 492 -3.51 -7.79 -28.76
N CYS A 493 -2.36 -7.64 -28.14
CA CYS A 493 -1.31 -6.73 -28.59
C CYS A 493 0.09 -7.31 -28.32
N ASP A 494 1.15 -6.59 -28.72
CA ASP A 494 2.51 -6.90 -28.34
C ASP A 494 2.69 -6.68 -26.83
N GLU A 495 3.41 -7.57 -26.15
CA GLU A 495 3.62 -7.51 -24.70
C GLU A 495 4.28 -6.19 -24.25
N GLY A 496 5.18 -5.63 -25.07
CA GLY A 496 5.82 -4.34 -24.81
C GLY A 496 4.90 -3.12 -24.91
N LEU A 497 3.72 -3.26 -25.52
CA LEU A 497 2.77 -2.16 -25.71
C LEU A 497 1.54 -2.27 -24.81
N VAL A 498 1.45 -3.31 -23.97
CA VAL A 498 0.24 -3.59 -23.16
C VAL A 498 -0.17 -2.40 -22.29
N GLY A 499 0.77 -1.78 -21.60
CA GLY A 499 0.45 -0.66 -20.71
C GLY A 499 -0.16 0.52 -21.46
N GLU A 500 0.51 0.97 -22.52
CA GLU A 500 0.07 2.08 -23.37
C GLU A 500 -1.27 1.78 -24.05
N ARG A 501 -1.45 0.56 -24.54
CA ARG A 501 -2.68 0.16 -25.22
C ARG A 501 -3.83 -0.11 -24.26
N PHE A 502 -3.56 -0.61 -23.06
CA PHE A 502 -4.56 -0.74 -22.02
C PHE A 502 -5.12 0.63 -21.60
N GLU A 503 -4.24 1.62 -21.38
CA GLU A 503 -4.66 2.99 -21.09
C GLU A 503 -5.49 3.60 -22.22
N THR A 504 -4.98 3.51 -23.46
CA THR A 504 -5.68 4.01 -24.66
C THR A 504 -7.07 3.39 -24.79
N MET A 505 -7.17 2.07 -24.64
CA MET A 505 -8.41 1.34 -24.74
C MET A 505 -9.39 1.65 -23.59
N THR A 506 -8.86 1.85 -22.38
CA THR A 506 -9.66 2.25 -21.22
C THR A 506 -10.19 3.67 -21.38
N GLN A 507 -9.41 4.60 -21.92
CA GLN A 507 -9.86 5.97 -22.24
C GLN A 507 -10.94 5.94 -23.32
N LEU A 508 -10.78 5.15 -24.38
CA LEU A 508 -11.81 4.94 -25.40
C LEU A 508 -13.10 4.39 -24.79
N SER A 509 -12.99 3.45 -23.88
CA SER A 509 -14.15 2.87 -23.19
C SER A 509 -14.84 3.87 -22.26
N LYS A 510 -14.13 4.84 -21.71
CA LYS A 510 -14.67 5.91 -20.83
C LYS A 510 -15.13 7.16 -21.58
N GLY A 511 -14.91 7.24 -22.88
CA GLY A 511 -15.30 8.41 -23.69
C GLY A 511 -14.43 9.64 -23.50
N LEU A 512 -13.22 9.48 -23.00
CA LEU A 512 -12.27 10.57 -22.86
C LEU A 512 -11.55 10.84 -24.21
N PRO A 513 -11.31 12.12 -24.58
CA PRO A 513 -10.58 12.43 -25.81
C PRO A 513 -9.12 11.95 -25.71
N PHE A 514 -8.58 11.54 -26.85
CA PHE A 514 -7.14 11.24 -26.95
C PHE A 514 -6.31 12.45 -26.53
N SER A 515 -5.42 12.26 -25.56
CA SER A 515 -4.38 13.22 -25.21
C SER A 515 -3.18 13.11 -26.13
#